data_2130c416e7218e8db80555691a701f06
#
_entry.id   2130c416e7218e8db80555691a701f06
#
_cell.length_a   1.000
_cell.length_b   1.000
_cell.length_c   1.000
_cell.angle_alpha   90.00
_cell.angle_beta   90.00
_cell.angle_gamma   90.00
#
_symmetry.space_group_name_H-M   'P 1'
#
loop_
_entity.id
_entity.type
_entity.pdbx_description
1 polymer ?
#
loop_
_entity_poly.entity_id
_entity_poly.type
_entity_poly.pdbx_seq_one_letter_code
_entity_poly.pdbx_strand_id
1 'polypeptide(L)'
;MRKVATVILLALQLPTPARAQGLASPLGTVSQRVDSTTITVEYYRPSARGRTIFGRIVRWGELWTPGANWATTLETNRDVLIEGHPLPAGKYSLWMIPAQPPDSWTVVLSRAARRFHVIRPVPADDQLRFRVAADSAPHLEVLGFSFPVVTRTGMTLEFHWTTTAVPLRLDIVSSRPAIVAAHPWAGYAGVYELRDAGNPSAPPLRYEISERGNGLWVKTTAAAVEPGLDPEFDLLPAGGDSFHPRQYKNGKLVGDEMDELIVFRFEGARAAGFEVRGIAEDKVLGRARRTSPPPQL
;
A
#
# COMPACT_ATOMS: atom_id res chain seq x y z
N MET A 1 33.98 -25.14 82.83
CA MET A 1 33.30 -23.96 82.25
C MET A 1 33.55 -23.98 80.74
N ARG A 2 32.55 -24.41 79.91
CA ARG A 2 32.67 -24.47 78.48
C ARG A 2 32.14 -23.15 77.92
N LYS A 3 32.96 -22.43 77.13
CA LYS A 3 32.57 -21.20 76.46
C LYS A 3 31.89 -21.62 75.13
N VAL A 4 30.61 -21.27 74.96
CA VAL A 4 29.86 -21.41 73.66
C VAL A 4 30.13 -20.16 72.89
N ALA A 5 30.76 -20.30 71.73
CA ALA A 5 30.92 -19.21 70.76
C ALA A 5 29.72 -19.15 69.86
N THR A 6 28.94 -18.08 69.92
CA THR A 6 27.81 -17.82 69.03
C THR A 6 28.36 -17.22 67.71
N VAL A 7 28.21 -17.93 66.59
CA VAL A 7 28.53 -17.44 65.23
C VAL A 7 27.32 -16.75 64.71
N ILE A 8 27.40 -15.42 64.53
CA ILE A 8 26.36 -14.61 63.87
C ILE A 8 26.65 -14.68 62.40
N LEU A 9 25.76 -15.37 61.66
CA LEU A 9 25.77 -15.42 60.15
C LEU A 9 25.13 -14.13 59.65
N LEU A 10 25.93 -13.17 59.15
CA LEU A 10 25.48 -11.96 58.51
C LEU A 10 25.06 -12.32 57.05
N ALA A 11 23.76 -12.46 56.79
CA ALA A 11 23.27 -12.70 55.44
C ALA A 11 23.43 -11.43 54.58
N LEU A 12 24.39 -11.45 53.65
CA LEU A 12 24.56 -10.42 52.64
C LEU A 12 23.36 -10.49 51.67
N GLN A 13 22.41 -9.58 51.80
CA GLN A 13 21.37 -9.40 50.79
C GLN A 13 21.98 -8.70 49.57
N LEU A 14 22.29 -9.46 48.53
CA LEU A 14 22.63 -8.90 47.21
C LEU A 14 21.41 -8.16 46.65
N PRO A 15 21.56 -6.91 46.17
CA PRO A 15 20.48 -6.22 45.54
C PRO A 15 20.09 -6.99 44.29
N THR A 16 18.83 -7.44 44.24
CA THR A 16 18.23 -7.97 42.99
C THR A 16 18.28 -6.88 41.95
N PRO A 17 18.81 -7.16 40.73
CA PRO A 17 18.81 -6.17 39.66
C PRO A 17 17.38 -5.75 39.40
N ALA A 18 17.09 -4.46 39.58
CA ALA A 18 15.82 -3.89 39.19
C ALA A 18 15.64 -4.18 37.69
N ARG A 19 14.74 -5.11 37.36
CA ARG A 19 14.32 -5.30 35.97
C ARG A 19 13.78 -3.95 35.49
N ALA A 20 14.48 -3.31 34.57
CA ALA A 20 13.94 -2.19 33.85
C ALA A 20 12.57 -2.63 33.28
N GLN A 21 11.49 -2.10 33.85
CA GLN A 21 10.15 -2.34 33.31
C GLN A 21 10.14 -1.74 31.92
N GLY A 22 10.30 -2.60 30.89
CA GLY A 22 10.14 -2.20 29.52
C GLY A 22 8.76 -1.57 29.31
N LEU A 23 8.67 -0.60 28.41
CA LEU A 23 7.39 0.02 28.05
C LEU A 23 6.38 -1.07 27.71
N ALA A 24 5.14 -0.96 28.22
CA ALA A 24 4.09 -1.98 28.03
C ALA A 24 3.71 -2.19 26.55
N SER A 25 4.05 -1.23 25.69
CA SER A 25 3.86 -1.28 24.23
C SER A 25 5.26 -1.23 23.60
N PRO A 26 5.73 -2.31 22.94
CA PRO A 26 7.04 -2.33 22.30
C PRO A 26 7.09 -1.38 21.11
N LEU A 27 8.27 -0.87 20.82
CA LEU A 27 8.55 -0.08 19.62
C LEU A 27 8.57 -1.00 18.40
N GLY A 28 7.97 -0.57 17.30
CA GLY A 28 8.00 -1.19 15.99
C GLY A 28 8.35 -0.19 14.90
N THR A 29 8.96 -0.68 13.85
CA THR A 29 9.27 0.08 12.65
C THR A 29 8.89 -0.73 11.43
N VAL A 30 8.26 -0.09 10.45
CA VAL A 30 8.03 -0.64 9.12
C VAL A 30 8.55 0.34 8.10
N SER A 31 9.19 -0.16 7.05
CA SER A 31 9.76 0.67 5.99
C SER A 31 9.56 0.00 4.64
N GLN A 32 9.21 0.80 3.63
CA GLN A 32 9.07 0.35 2.25
C GLN A 32 9.79 1.33 1.33
N ARG A 33 10.52 0.77 0.38
CA ARG A 33 11.17 1.53 -0.69
C ARG A 33 10.53 1.22 -2.03
N VAL A 34 10.21 2.28 -2.77
CA VAL A 34 9.81 2.21 -4.18
C VAL A 34 10.67 3.21 -4.94
N ASP A 35 11.34 2.74 -6.00
CA ASP A 35 12.35 3.51 -6.72
C ASP A 35 13.41 4.06 -5.73
N SER A 36 13.60 5.37 -5.68
CA SER A 36 14.51 6.07 -4.76
C SER A 36 13.81 6.65 -3.52
N THR A 37 12.49 6.45 -3.39
CA THR A 37 11.69 6.93 -2.27
C THR A 37 11.53 5.86 -1.22
N THR A 38 11.84 6.21 0.03
CA THR A 38 11.64 5.34 1.20
C THR A 38 10.66 5.99 2.15
N ILE A 39 9.63 5.25 2.54
CA ILE A 39 8.69 5.61 3.59
C ILE A 39 9.00 4.77 4.81
N THR A 40 9.15 5.40 5.97
CA THR A 40 9.38 4.73 7.24
C THR A 40 8.35 5.17 8.27
N VAL A 41 7.74 4.21 8.96
CA VAL A 41 6.82 4.47 10.07
C VAL A 41 7.40 3.84 11.33
N GLU A 42 7.61 4.67 12.37
CA GLU A 42 8.03 4.24 13.70
C GLU A 42 6.88 4.46 14.67
N TYR A 43 6.51 3.43 15.43
CA TYR A 43 5.32 3.45 16.28
C TYR A 43 5.41 2.47 17.43
N TYR A 44 4.70 2.75 18.52
CA TYR A 44 4.55 1.81 19.63
C TYR A 44 3.32 0.95 19.45
N ARG A 45 3.41 -0.33 19.78
CA ARG A 45 2.47 -1.39 19.44
C ARG A 45 1.65 -1.86 20.65
N PRO A 46 0.56 -1.16 21.04
CA PRO A 46 -0.34 -1.63 22.08
C PRO A 46 -1.17 -2.83 21.62
N SER A 47 -1.49 -3.74 22.55
CA SER A 47 -2.42 -4.85 22.34
C SER A 47 -3.83 -4.48 22.81
N ALA A 48 -4.84 -4.99 22.15
CA ALA A 48 -6.24 -4.74 22.50
C ALA A 48 -6.63 -5.40 23.83
N ARG A 49 -6.17 -6.62 24.09
CA ARG A 49 -6.42 -7.36 25.34
C ARG A 49 -7.90 -7.50 25.65
N GLY A 50 -8.71 -7.82 24.66
CA GLY A 50 -10.17 -7.95 24.80
C GLY A 50 -10.92 -6.65 25.06
N ARG A 51 -10.26 -5.49 25.01
CA ARG A 51 -10.90 -4.19 25.26
C ARG A 51 -11.57 -3.66 23.99
N THR A 52 -12.68 -2.97 24.15
CA THR A 52 -13.25 -2.14 23.08
C THR A 52 -12.33 -0.94 22.86
N ILE A 53 -11.71 -0.88 21.69
CA ILE A 53 -10.73 0.17 21.37
C ILE A 53 -11.45 1.42 20.89
N PHE A 54 -12.01 1.38 19.70
CA PHE A 54 -12.66 2.55 19.11
C PHE A 54 -14.02 2.82 19.76
N GLY A 55 -14.26 4.10 20.11
CA GLY A 55 -15.43 4.56 20.85
C GLY A 55 -15.27 4.51 22.38
N ARG A 56 -14.25 3.78 22.91
CA ARG A 56 -14.02 3.68 24.36
C ARG A 56 -12.62 4.11 24.77
N ILE A 57 -11.57 3.38 24.35
CA ILE A 57 -10.16 3.74 24.66
C ILE A 57 -9.73 4.89 23.75
N VAL A 58 -9.97 4.76 22.46
CA VAL A 58 -9.80 5.78 21.44
C VAL A 58 -11.18 6.35 21.14
N ARG A 59 -11.44 7.58 21.59
CA ARG A 59 -12.76 8.19 21.48
C ARG A 59 -13.03 8.71 20.08
N TRP A 60 -14.26 8.58 19.63
CA TRP A 60 -14.72 9.19 18.39
C TRP A 60 -14.58 10.71 18.41
N GLY A 61 -14.13 11.30 17.31
CA GLY A 61 -13.96 12.74 17.16
C GLY A 61 -12.77 13.35 17.90
N GLU A 62 -11.98 12.55 18.64
CA GLU A 62 -10.79 13.06 19.33
C GLU A 62 -9.50 12.78 18.57
N LEU A 63 -8.61 13.79 18.54
CA LEU A 63 -7.28 13.64 17.95
C LEU A 63 -6.43 12.67 18.78
N TRP A 64 -5.96 11.60 18.14
CA TRP A 64 -5.19 10.53 18.73
C TRP A 64 -4.04 10.11 17.81
N THR A 65 -2.90 9.77 18.36
CA THR A 65 -1.81 9.15 17.57
C THR A 65 -1.98 7.63 17.57
N PRO A 66 -1.95 6.96 16.39
CA PRO A 66 -2.12 5.50 16.31
C PRO A 66 -0.90 4.76 16.86
N GLY A 67 -0.89 4.62 18.19
CA GLY A 67 0.22 4.03 18.94
C GLY A 67 0.07 4.27 20.43
N ALA A 68 1.20 4.25 21.14
CA ALA A 68 1.34 4.51 22.57
C ALA A 68 2.67 5.22 22.84
N ASN A 69 2.88 5.72 24.06
CA ASN A 69 4.10 6.38 24.49
C ASN A 69 4.43 7.64 23.65
N TRP A 70 5.35 7.53 22.68
CA TRP A 70 5.63 8.62 21.73
C TRP A 70 4.69 8.53 20.54
N ALA A 71 4.37 9.68 19.97
CA ALA A 71 3.56 9.74 18.77
C ALA A 71 4.21 8.95 17.64
N THR A 72 3.38 8.24 16.90
CA THR A 72 3.79 7.57 15.66
C THR A 72 4.36 8.59 14.70
N THR A 73 5.48 8.25 14.06
CA THR A 73 6.08 9.12 13.04
C THR A 73 6.02 8.46 11.67
N LEU A 74 5.79 9.29 10.65
CA LEU A 74 5.96 8.96 9.25
C LEU A 74 7.09 9.82 8.69
N GLU A 75 8.07 9.17 8.07
CA GLU A 75 9.23 9.81 7.46
C GLU A 75 9.32 9.45 5.99
N THR A 76 9.53 10.43 5.14
CA THR A 76 9.81 10.25 3.71
C THR A 76 11.09 10.98 3.34
N ASN A 77 11.96 10.33 2.58
CA ASN A 77 13.22 10.92 2.11
C ASN A 77 13.07 11.77 0.83
N ARG A 78 11.88 11.77 0.21
CA ARG A 78 11.52 12.55 -0.98
C ARG A 78 10.07 13.01 -0.90
N ASP A 79 9.75 14.03 -1.70
CA ASP A 79 8.38 14.49 -1.86
C ASP A 79 7.51 13.38 -2.44
N VAL A 80 6.30 13.21 -1.89
CA VAL A 80 5.31 12.22 -2.31
C VAL A 80 3.92 12.85 -2.35
N LEU A 81 2.96 12.18 -2.97
CA LEU A 81 1.55 12.46 -2.76
C LEU A 81 0.98 11.43 -1.78
N ILE A 82 0.29 11.88 -0.74
CA ILE A 82 -0.49 11.01 0.15
C ILE A 82 -1.97 11.34 -0.01
N GLU A 83 -2.78 10.38 -0.42
CA GLU A 83 -4.19 10.59 -0.80
C GLU A 83 -4.35 11.75 -1.80
N GLY A 84 -3.41 11.89 -2.75
CA GLY A 84 -3.37 12.98 -3.73
C GLY A 84 -2.88 14.33 -3.21
N HIS A 85 -2.56 14.46 -1.91
CA HIS A 85 -2.05 15.69 -1.31
C HIS A 85 -0.52 15.72 -1.28
N PRO A 86 0.13 16.80 -1.70
CA PRO A 86 1.59 16.90 -1.69
C PRO A 86 2.14 16.89 -0.26
N LEU A 87 3.07 15.97 0.00
CA LEU A 87 3.81 15.86 1.25
C LEU A 87 5.31 16.01 0.95
N PRO A 88 5.96 17.09 1.37
CA PRO A 88 7.40 17.28 1.23
C PRO A 88 8.21 16.20 1.97
N ALA A 89 9.44 15.97 1.53
CA ALA A 89 10.40 15.15 2.27
C ALA A 89 10.56 15.67 3.70
N GLY A 90 10.54 14.74 4.65
CA GLY A 90 10.62 15.09 6.08
C GLY A 90 10.10 14.01 7.01
N LYS A 91 10.14 14.31 8.31
CA LYS A 91 9.61 13.47 9.38
C LYS A 91 8.46 14.19 10.07
N TYR A 92 7.33 13.52 10.16
CA TYR A 92 6.07 14.05 10.69
C TYR A 92 5.55 13.16 11.80
N SER A 93 4.89 13.72 12.82
CA SER A 93 4.05 12.90 13.68
C SER A 93 2.71 12.64 13.01
N LEU A 94 2.26 11.37 13.07
CA LEU A 94 1.01 10.90 12.50
C LEU A 94 -0.09 10.87 13.58
N TRP A 95 -1.21 11.52 13.28
CA TRP A 95 -2.38 11.60 14.13
C TRP A 95 -3.64 11.27 13.32
N MET A 96 -4.64 10.77 14.02
CA MET A 96 -5.93 10.46 13.42
C MET A 96 -7.07 10.95 14.30
N ILE A 97 -8.18 11.33 13.70
CA ILE A 97 -9.45 11.60 14.36
C ILE A 97 -10.41 10.52 13.89
N PRO A 98 -10.65 9.48 14.69
CA PRO A 98 -11.58 8.42 14.33
C PRO A 98 -13.01 8.93 14.24
N ALA A 99 -13.76 8.48 13.27
CA ALA A 99 -15.19 8.73 13.12
C ALA A 99 -15.96 7.40 13.10
N GLN A 100 -17.24 7.48 13.51
CA GLN A 100 -18.12 6.31 13.43
C GLN A 100 -18.47 6.00 11.97
N PRO A 101 -18.53 4.73 11.58
CA PRO A 101 -19.03 4.37 10.26
C PRO A 101 -20.46 4.93 10.03
N PRO A 102 -20.78 5.42 8.83
CA PRO A 102 -19.97 5.39 7.59
C PRO A 102 -19.02 6.58 7.40
N ASP A 103 -18.83 7.42 8.41
CA ASP A 103 -18.03 8.64 8.28
C ASP A 103 -16.54 8.34 8.10
N SER A 104 -15.87 9.15 7.27
CA SER A 104 -14.43 9.06 7.04
C SER A 104 -13.64 9.61 8.23
N TRP A 105 -12.53 8.97 8.55
CA TRP A 105 -11.57 9.44 9.53
C TRP A 105 -10.79 10.65 8.98
N THR A 106 -10.27 11.47 9.88
CA THR A 106 -9.32 12.53 9.51
C THR A 106 -7.90 12.11 9.87
N VAL A 107 -6.98 12.20 8.92
CA VAL A 107 -5.55 12.00 9.12
C VAL A 107 -4.86 13.36 9.20
N VAL A 108 -3.93 13.50 10.14
CA VAL A 108 -3.15 14.71 10.37
C VAL A 108 -1.67 14.34 10.41
N LEU A 109 -0.88 14.97 9.56
CA LEU A 109 0.58 14.92 9.60
C LEU A 109 1.09 16.25 10.15
N SER A 110 1.76 16.22 11.29
CA SER A 110 2.27 17.41 11.96
C SER A 110 3.78 17.51 11.87
N ARG A 111 4.28 18.72 11.59
CA ARG A 111 5.73 19.04 11.58
C ARG A 111 6.41 18.83 12.93
N ALA A 112 5.65 18.88 14.03
CA ALA A 112 6.13 18.56 15.36
C ALA A 112 6.32 17.03 15.53
N ALA A 113 7.36 16.48 14.90
CA ALA A 113 7.56 15.03 14.76
C ALA A 113 7.74 14.30 16.10
N ARG A 114 8.42 14.90 17.08
CA ARG A 114 8.67 14.25 18.38
C ARG A 114 7.76 14.80 19.47
N ARG A 115 6.66 14.11 19.74
CA ARG A 115 5.72 14.45 20.82
C ARG A 115 5.35 13.21 21.63
N PHE A 116 5.15 13.39 22.92
CA PHE A 116 4.55 12.33 23.74
C PHE A 116 3.04 12.27 23.43
N HIS A 117 2.45 11.07 23.38
CA HIS A 117 1.11 10.84 22.82
C HIS A 117 -0.03 11.67 23.44
N VAL A 118 0.14 12.18 24.66
CA VAL A 118 -0.86 13.04 25.31
C VAL A 118 -0.69 14.54 24.96
N ILE A 119 0.44 14.91 24.35
CA ILE A 119 0.73 16.29 23.93
C ILE A 119 0.32 16.44 22.48
N ARG A 120 -0.94 16.82 22.26
CA ARG A 120 -1.50 16.97 20.92
C ARG A 120 -0.83 18.14 20.15
N PRO A 121 -0.59 18.01 18.83
CA PRO A 121 -0.13 19.13 18.03
C PRO A 121 -1.22 20.20 17.93
N VAL A 122 -0.80 21.43 17.73
CA VAL A 122 -1.73 22.53 17.44
C VAL A 122 -1.95 22.62 15.91
N PRO A 123 -3.08 23.15 15.44
CA PRO A 123 -3.37 23.24 14.00
C PRO A 123 -2.30 23.99 13.19
N ALA A 124 -1.57 24.91 13.80
CA ALA A 124 -0.45 25.62 13.16
C ALA A 124 0.75 24.72 12.82
N ASP A 125 0.87 23.57 13.49
CA ASP A 125 1.90 22.56 13.23
C ASP A 125 1.48 21.60 12.09
N ASP A 126 0.22 21.60 11.64
CA ASP A 126 -0.24 20.69 10.60
C ASP A 126 0.52 20.95 9.29
N GLN A 127 1.10 19.90 8.75
CA GLN A 127 1.62 19.89 7.39
C GLN A 127 0.51 19.50 6.42
N LEU A 128 -0.26 18.47 6.79
CA LEU A 128 -1.42 18.02 6.02
C LEU A 128 -2.54 17.61 6.96
N ARG A 129 -3.79 17.82 6.49
CA ARG A 129 -5.00 17.32 7.11
C ARG A 129 -5.98 16.93 6.02
N PHE A 130 -6.38 15.65 5.97
CA PHE A 130 -7.28 15.13 4.94
C PHE A 130 -8.17 14.02 5.50
N ARG A 131 -9.21 13.66 4.75
CA ARG A 131 -10.15 12.59 5.13
C ARG A 131 -9.85 11.31 4.37
N VAL A 132 -10.03 10.16 5.05
CA VAL A 132 -9.84 8.84 4.49
C VAL A 132 -10.89 7.88 5.03
N ALA A 133 -11.38 6.98 4.19
CA ALA A 133 -12.29 5.92 4.64
C ALA A 133 -11.55 4.91 5.53
N ALA A 134 -12.20 4.45 6.59
CA ALA A 134 -11.77 3.29 7.34
C ALA A 134 -12.48 2.05 6.82
N ASP A 135 -11.75 0.96 6.65
CA ASP A 135 -12.27 -0.34 6.20
C ASP A 135 -12.47 -1.28 7.39
N SER A 136 -13.40 -2.22 7.25
CA SER A 136 -13.50 -3.37 8.14
C SER A 136 -12.48 -4.43 7.73
N ALA A 137 -11.78 -5.00 8.70
CA ALA A 137 -10.73 -5.99 8.47
C ALA A 137 -10.82 -7.14 9.50
N PRO A 138 -10.18 -8.30 9.27
CA PRO A 138 -10.04 -9.34 10.28
C PRO A 138 -9.41 -8.81 11.56
N HIS A 139 -9.74 -9.42 12.73
CA HIS A 139 -9.22 -8.94 14.00
C HIS A 139 -7.69 -9.02 14.09
N LEU A 140 -7.04 -7.90 14.38
CA LEU A 140 -5.63 -7.78 14.70
C LEU A 140 -5.45 -7.35 16.15
N GLU A 141 -4.90 -8.24 16.99
CA GLU A 141 -4.75 -8.02 18.44
C GLU A 141 -3.76 -6.89 18.76
N VAL A 142 -2.64 -6.83 18.05
CA VAL A 142 -1.55 -5.86 18.27
C VAL A 142 -1.59 -4.81 17.18
N LEU A 143 -1.74 -3.54 17.55
CA LEU A 143 -1.67 -2.42 16.59
C LEU A 143 -0.48 -2.58 15.65
N GLY A 144 -0.72 -2.44 14.35
CA GLY A 144 0.29 -2.59 13.32
C GLY A 144 0.16 -1.58 12.20
N PHE A 145 1.28 -1.36 11.54
CA PHE A 145 1.37 -0.75 10.21
C PHE A 145 1.98 -1.75 9.25
N SER A 146 1.56 -1.71 7.99
CA SER A 146 2.07 -2.56 6.92
C SER A 146 2.00 -1.85 5.57
N PHE A 147 2.63 -2.45 4.56
CA PHE A 147 2.52 -2.03 3.16
C PHE A 147 1.90 -3.17 2.34
N PRO A 148 0.57 -3.35 2.39
CA PRO A 148 -0.10 -4.48 1.73
C PRO A 148 -0.08 -4.37 0.19
N VAL A 149 0.12 -3.18 -0.36
CA VAL A 149 0.21 -2.95 -1.80
C VAL A 149 1.47 -2.14 -2.09
N VAL A 150 2.29 -2.66 -3.00
CA VAL A 150 3.50 -1.98 -3.50
C VAL A 150 3.52 -2.10 -5.01
N THR A 151 3.61 -0.96 -5.68
CA THR A 151 3.69 -0.85 -7.14
C THR A 151 4.95 -0.13 -7.56
N ARG A 152 5.18 0.02 -8.86
CA ARG A 152 6.35 0.77 -9.39
C ARG A 152 6.28 2.27 -9.12
N THR A 153 5.08 2.80 -8.89
CA THR A 153 4.83 4.23 -8.77
C THR A 153 4.17 4.64 -7.46
N GLY A 154 4.06 3.69 -6.51
CA GLY A 154 3.42 4.00 -5.24
C GLY A 154 3.32 2.80 -4.31
N MET A 155 2.66 3.02 -3.19
CA MET A 155 2.39 2.01 -2.18
C MET A 155 1.17 2.40 -1.38
N THR A 156 0.56 1.43 -0.68
CA THR A 156 -0.43 1.69 0.35
C THR A 156 0.19 1.44 1.71
N LEU A 157 0.24 2.46 2.57
CA LEU A 157 0.51 2.30 3.99
C LEU A 157 -0.81 2.02 4.69
N GLU A 158 -0.92 0.90 5.40
CA GLU A 158 -2.12 0.54 6.14
C GLU A 158 -1.87 0.58 7.64
N PHE A 159 -2.66 1.37 8.36
CA PHE A 159 -2.85 1.24 9.78
C PHE A 159 -3.89 0.15 10.05
N HIS A 160 -3.63 -0.77 11.00
CA HIS A 160 -4.59 -1.81 11.37
C HIS A 160 -4.58 -2.06 12.87
N TRP A 161 -5.75 -2.04 13.50
CA TRP A 161 -5.94 -2.46 14.89
C TRP A 161 -7.37 -2.96 15.12
N THR A 162 -7.50 -4.07 15.86
CA THR A 162 -8.77 -4.80 16.02
C THR A 162 -9.40 -5.13 14.66
N THR A 163 -10.61 -4.70 14.40
CA THR A 163 -11.33 -4.94 13.13
C THR A 163 -11.35 -3.71 12.22
N THR A 164 -10.46 -2.73 12.46
CA THR A 164 -10.42 -1.48 11.70
C THR A 164 -9.08 -1.33 11.00
N ALA A 165 -9.12 -1.11 9.70
CA ALA A 165 -7.97 -0.76 8.88
C ALA A 165 -8.18 0.63 8.25
N VAL A 166 -7.09 1.39 8.12
CA VAL A 166 -7.10 2.70 7.45
C VAL A 166 -5.99 2.68 6.41
N PRO A 167 -6.31 2.43 5.14
CA PRO A 167 -5.36 2.48 4.05
C PRO A 167 -5.04 3.94 3.68
N LEU A 168 -3.76 4.24 3.46
CA LEU A 168 -3.25 5.53 3.00
C LEU A 168 -2.46 5.28 1.73
N ARG A 169 -2.96 5.75 0.60
CA ARG A 169 -2.29 5.64 -0.69
C ARG A 169 -1.17 6.67 -0.77
N LEU A 170 0.02 6.21 -1.16
CA LEU A 170 1.16 7.06 -1.46
C LEU A 170 1.54 6.90 -2.94
N ASP A 171 1.51 8.00 -3.68
CA ASP A 171 2.02 8.06 -5.04
C ASP A 171 3.41 8.68 -5.04
N ILE A 172 4.34 8.05 -5.76
CA ILE A 172 5.75 8.40 -5.78
C ILE A 172 6.08 9.04 -7.12
N VAL A 173 6.72 10.21 -7.06
CA VAL A 173 7.31 10.82 -8.25
C VAL A 173 8.50 9.98 -8.66
N SER A 174 8.40 9.31 -9.81
CA SER A 174 9.50 8.48 -10.33
C SER A 174 10.74 9.34 -10.56
N SER A 175 11.89 8.84 -10.11
CA SER A 175 13.20 9.43 -10.44
C SER A 175 13.64 9.11 -11.88
N ARG A 176 12.93 8.21 -12.55
CA ARG A 176 13.17 7.83 -13.93
C ARG A 176 12.34 8.70 -14.87
N PRO A 177 12.81 8.96 -16.10
CA PRO A 177 12.00 9.60 -17.12
C PRO A 177 10.65 8.89 -17.26
N ALA A 178 9.58 9.66 -17.47
CA ALA A 178 8.27 9.07 -17.73
C ALA A 178 8.37 8.12 -18.94
N ILE A 179 8.03 6.86 -18.70
CA ILE A 179 7.91 5.89 -19.78
C ILE A 179 6.58 6.17 -20.46
N VAL A 180 6.62 6.63 -21.69
CA VAL A 180 5.44 6.92 -22.50
C VAL A 180 5.28 5.86 -23.58
N ALA A 181 4.03 5.61 -24.00
CA ALA A 181 3.73 4.77 -25.13
C ALA A 181 4.23 5.41 -26.43
N ALA A 182 4.66 4.59 -27.38
CA ALA A 182 5.20 5.05 -28.66
C ALA A 182 4.13 5.68 -29.57
N HIS A 183 2.86 5.28 -29.41
CA HIS A 183 1.73 5.75 -30.21
C HIS A 183 0.65 6.43 -29.34
N PRO A 184 -0.24 7.25 -29.93
CA PRO A 184 -1.41 7.76 -29.22
C PRO A 184 -2.31 6.63 -28.71
N TRP A 185 -2.95 6.83 -27.54
CA TRP A 185 -3.79 5.81 -26.89
C TRP A 185 -4.88 5.24 -27.79
N ALA A 186 -5.50 6.08 -28.63
CA ALA A 186 -6.50 5.66 -29.61
C ALA A 186 -5.99 4.60 -30.60
N GLY A 187 -4.69 4.54 -30.86
CA GLY A 187 -4.07 3.53 -31.73
C GLY A 187 -4.13 2.13 -31.14
N TYR A 188 -4.09 1.99 -29.83
CA TYR A 188 -4.17 0.71 -29.14
C TYR A 188 -5.59 0.23 -28.91
N ALA A 189 -6.55 1.16 -28.80
CA ALA A 189 -7.94 0.84 -28.50
C ALA A 189 -8.58 -0.04 -29.57
N GLY A 190 -9.28 -1.11 -29.16
CA GLY A 190 -9.91 -2.08 -30.07
C GLY A 190 -10.34 -3.35 -29.36
N VAL A 191 -10.91 -4.26 -30.13
CA VAL A 191 -11.24 -5.61 -29.69
C VAL A 191 -10.25 -6.59 -30.27
N TYR A 192 -9.73 -7.45 -29.42
CA TYR A 192 -8.69 -8.42 -29.76
C TYR A 192 -9.10 -9.81 -29.30
N GLU A 193 -8.69 -10.82 -30.05
CA GLU A 193 -8.78 -12.23 -29.66
C GLU A 193 -7.39 -12.79 -29.42
N LEU A 194 -7.13 -13.13 -28.15
CA LEU A 194 -5.88 -13.74 -27.68
C LEU A 194 -6.00 -15.28 -27.75
N ARG A 195 -5.03 -15.91 -28.38
CA ARG A 195 -4.85 -17.37 -28.35
C ARG A 195 -3.66 -17.71 -27.47
N ASP A 196 -3.89 -18.63 -26.54
CA ASP A 196 -2.86 -19.18 -25.67
C ASP A 196 -1.86 -20.00 -26.49
N ALA A 197 -0.56 -19.71 -26.36
CA ALA A 197 0.50 -20.43 -27.05
C ALA A 197 0.70 -21.86 -26.50
N GLY A 198 0.40 -22.08 -25.20
CA GLY A 198 0.47 -23.38 -24.54
C GLY A 198 -0.71 -24.29 -24.87
N ASN A 199 -1.88 -23.73 -25.24
CA ASN A 199 -3.07 -24.47 -25.63
C ASN A 199 -3.78 -23.84 -26.84
N PRO A 200 -3.27 -24.04 -28.06
CA PRO A 200 -3.85 -23.46 -29.27
C PRO A 200 -5.29 -23.90 -29.60
N SER A 201 -5.73 -25.01 -29.00
CA SER A 201 -7.08 -25.56 -29.20
C SER A 201 -8.12 -24.95 -28.27
N ALA A 202 -7.70 -24.19 -27.25
CA ALA A 202 -8.61 -23.48 -26.37
C ALA A 202 -9.38 -22.37 -27.13
N PRO A 203 -10.60 -22.04 -26.71
CA PRO A 203 -11.29 -20.87 -27.24
C PRO A 203 -10.45 -19.61 -27.03
N PRO A 204 -10.42 -18.68 -28.02
CA PRO A 204 -9.69 -17.44 -27.83
C PRO A 204 -10.31 -16.59 -26.72
N LEU A 205 -9.45 -15.91 -25.96
CA LEU A 205 -9.85 -14.96 -24.93
C LEU A 205 -10.09 -13.59 -25.58
N ARG A 206 -11.18 -12.93 -25.22
CA ARG A 206 -11.54 -11.62 -25.73
C ARG A 206 -10.97 -10.53 -24.83
N TYR A 207 -10.27 -9.57 -25.44
CA TYR A 207 -9.74 -8.37 -24.82
C TYR A 207 -10.36 -7.14 -25.47
N GLU A 208 -11.08 -6.34 -24.69
CA GLU A 208 -11.60 -5.04 -25.12
C GLU A 208 -10.71 -3.96 -24.53
N ILE A 209 -9.94 -3.27 -25.37
CA ILE A 209 -9.03 -2.22 -24.94
C ILE A 209 -9.63 -0.86 -25.29
N SER A 210 -9.74 0.00 -24.29
CA SER A 210 -10.31 1.33 -24.41
C SER A 210 -9.39 2.38 -23.79
N GLU A 211 -9.43 3.59 -24.31
CA GLU A 211 -8.81 4.76 -23.71
C GLU A 211 -9.70 5.29 -22.59
N ARG A 212 -9.15 5.49 -21.38
CA ARG A 212 -9.83 6.13 -20.25
C ARG A 212 -8.88 7.10 -19.57
N GLY A 213 -9.25 8.37 -19.51
CA GLY A 213 -8.37 9.39 -18.97
C GLY A 213 -7.05 9.45 -19.75
N ASN A 214 -5.94 9.26 -19.06
CA ASN A 214 -4.60 9.29 -19.67
C ASN A 214 -3.94 7.88 -19.65
N GLY A 215 -4.69 6.86 -20.07
CA GLY A 215 -4.21 5.48 -20.10
C GLY A 215 -5.12 4.50 -20.84
N LEU A 216 -4.68 3.27 -20.91
CA LEU A 216 -5.40 2.15 -21.53
C LEU A 216 -6.04 1.27 -20.45
N TRP A 217 -7.29 0.91 -20.67
CA TRP A 217 -8.04 -0.04 -19.86
C TRP A 217 -8.41 -1.26 -20.68
N VAL A 218 -8.28 -2.40 -20.07
CA VAL A 218 -8.60 -3.72 -20.64
C VAL A 218 -9.81 -4.26 -19.90
N LYS A 219 -10.79 -4.77 -20.67
CA LYS A 219 -11.85 -5.61 -20.18
C LYS A 219 -11.75 -6.96 -20.86
N THR A 220 -11.71 -8.03 -20.07
CA THR A 220 -11.57 -9.40 -20.57
C THR A 220 -12.50 -10.34 -19.82
N THR A 221 -12.37 -11.65 -20.00
CA THR A 221 -13.13 -12.66 -19.28
C THR A 221 -12.38 -13.10 -18.01
N ALA A 222 -13.09 -13.58 -17.00
CA ALA A 222 -12.46 -14.07 -15.76
C ALA A 222 -11.46 -15.23 -16.01
N ALA A 223 -11.58 -15.94 -17.11
CA ALA A 223 -10.63 -17.00 -17.50
C ALA A 223 -9.26 -16.47 -17.97
N ALA A 224 -9.15 -15.16 -18.23
CA ALA A 224 -7.93 -14.52 -18.72
C ALA A 224 -7.10 -13.88 -17.60
N VAL A 225 -7.53 -13.98 -16.36
CA VAL A 225 -6.86 -13.45 -15.18
C VAL A 225 -6.76 -14.51 -14.10
N GLU A 226 -5.87 -14.32 -13.13
CA GLU A 226 -5.76 -15.24 -12.00
C GLU A 226 -7.08 -15.31 -11.19
N PRO A 227 -7.39 -16.46 -10.60
CA PRO A 227 -8.59 -16.63 -9.80
C PRO A 227 -8.67 -15.60 -8.66
N GLY A 228 -9.77 -14.86 -8.63
CA GLY A 228 -10.03 -13.85 -7.61
C GLY A 228 -9.55 -12.44 -7.93
N LEU A 229 -8.93 -12.23 -9.09
CA LEU A 229 -8.65 -10.90 -9.63
C LEU A 229 -9.81 -10.43 -10.52
N ASP A 230 -9.90 -9.11 -10.70
CA ASP A 230 -10.91 -8.51 -11.55
C ASP A 230 -10.56 -8.71 -13.03
N PRO A 231 -11.54 -8.99 -13.91
CA PRO A 231 -11.31 -9.10 -15.34
C PRO A 231 -11.19 -7.72 -16.03
N GLU A 232 -11.18 -6.64 -15.28
CA GLU A 232 -10.99 -5.27 -15.74
C GLU A 232 -9.75 -4.67 -15.07
N PHE A 233 -8.78 -4.23 -15.87
CA PHE A 233 -7.51 -3.70 -15.41
C PHE A 233 -6.95 -2.68 -16.39
N ASP A 234 -5.97 -1.89 -15.95
CA ASP A 234 -5.28 -0.95 -16.83
C ASP A 234 -3.85 -1.36 -17.13
N LEU A 235 -3.25 -0.70 -18.11
CA LEU A 235 -1.95 -0.99 -18.67
C LEU A 235 -0.95 0.11 -18.29
N LEU A 236 0.10 -0.24 -17.58
CA LEU A 236 1.19 0.65 -17.22
C LEU A 236 2.27 0.63 -18.33
N PRO A 237 2.60 1.76 -18.98
CA PRO A 237 3.65 1.80 -20.01
C PRO A 237 4.99 1.25 -19.50
N ALA A 238 5.62 0.38 -20.31
CA ALA A 238 6.91 -0.22 -20.04
C ALA A 238 8.01 0.23 -21.04
N GLY A 239 7.62 1.06 -22.02
CA GLY A 239 8.48 1.60 -23.07
C GLY A 239 8.10 1.11 -24.46
N GLY A 240 8.19 1.98 -25.45
CA GLY A 240 7.71 1.67 -26.81
C GLY A 240 6.24 1.31 -26.80
N ASP A 241 5.90 0.18 -27.40
CA ASP A 241 4.54 -0.36 -27.46
C ASP A 241 4.32 -1.49 -26.44
N SER A 242 5.07 -1.49 -25.36
CA SER A 242 5.04 -2.51 -24.30
C SER A 242 4.40 -1.96 -23.03
N PHE A 243 3.63 -2.82 -22.35
CA PHE A 243 2.88 -2.45 -21.16
C PHE A 243 2.88 -3.60 -20.15
N HIS A 244 2.88 -3.25 -18.84
CA HIS A 244 2.58 -4.19 -17.75
C HIS A 244 1.09 -4.11 -17.39
N PRO A 245 0.36 -5.23 -17.30
CA PRO A 245 -0.99 -5.23 -16.74
C PRO A 245 -0.94 -4.93 -15.24
N ARG A 246 -1.88 -4.12 -14.74
CA ARG A 246 -2.06 -3.92 -13.30
C ARG A 246 -3.19 -4.79 -12.78
N GLN A 247 -3.02 -5.31 -11.59
CA GLN A 247 -3.95 -6.28 -11.00
C GLN A 247 -4.92 -5.57 -10.06
N TYR A 248 -6.20 -5.90 -10.19
CA TYR A 248 -7.28 -5.37 -9.35
C TYR A 248 -8.05 -6.49 -8.67
N LYS A 249 -8.59 -6.21 -7.48
CA LYS A 249 -9.52 -7.08 -6.76
C LYS A 249 -10.62 -6.23 -6.14
N ASN A 250 -11.88 -6.53 -6.49
CA ASN A 250 -13.04 -5.75 -6.04
C ASN A 250 -12.88 -4.25 -6.34
N GLY A 251 -12.36 -3.89 -7.52
CA GLY A 251 -12.10 -2.51 -7.94
C GLY A 251 -10.91 -1.82 -7.26
N LYS A 252 -10.18 -2.49 -6.37
CA LYS A 252 -8.98 -1.96 -5.70
C LYS A 252 -7.72 -2.50 -6.36
N LEU A 253 -6.75 -1.62 -6.64
CA LEU A 253 -5.42 -2.02 -7.12
C LEU A 253 -4.72 -2.86 -6.06
N VAL A 254 -4.25 -4.06 -6.43
CA VAL A 254 -3.54 -4.98 -5.54
C VAL A 254 -2.09 -5.23 -5.95
N GLY A 255 -1.73 -4.92 -7.18
CA GLY A 255 -0.35 -5.05 -7.65
C GLY A 255 -0.18 -4.72 -9.14
N ASP A 256 1.06 -4.78 -9.58
CA ASP A 256 1.45 -4.76 -10.99
C ASP A 256 1.90 -6.18 -11.36
N GLU A 257 1.42 -6.73 -12.49
CA GLU A 257 1.98 -7.97 -13.04
C GLU A 257 3.32 -7.64 -13.69
N MET A 258 4.39 -7.96 -12.98
CA MET A 258 5.75 -7.59 -13.38
C MET A 258 6.43 -8.66 -14.23
N ASP A 259 5.90 -9.88 -14.23
CA ASP A 259 6.48 -11.01 -14.94
C ASP A 259 5.94 -11.12 -16.38
N GLU A 260 4.93 -10.30 -16.73
CA GLU A 260 4.33 -10.27 -18.05
C GLU A 260 4.40 -8.89 -18.71
N LEU A 261 4.53 -8.92 -20.04
CA LEU A 261 4.41 -7.76 -20.93
C LEU A 261 3.35 -8.00 -21.99
N ILE A 262 2.49 -7.01 -22.20
CA ILE A 262 1.66 -6.90 -23.40
C ILE A 262 2.42 -6.03 -24.39
N VAL A 263 2.84 -6.62 -25.52
CA VAL A 263 3.66 -5.96 -26.56
C VAL A 263 2.83 -5.82 -27.81
N PHE A 264 2.43 -4.60 -28.15
CA PHE A 264 1.61 -4.34 -29.33
C PHE A 264 2.45 -4.31 -30.60
N ARG A 265 1.82 -4.72 -31.70
CA ARG A 265 2.35 -4.61 -33.07
C ARG A 265 1.46 -3.71 -33.87
N PHE A 266 2.04 -2.68 -34.46
CA PHE A 266 1.33 -1.68 -35.25
C PHE A 266 1.42 -1.96 -36.75
N GLU A 267 0.32 -1.67 -37.45
CA GLU A 267 0.24 -1.53 -38.90
C GLU A 267 -0.30 -0.14 -39.18
N GLY A 268 0.58 0.78 -39.59
CA GLY A 268 0.25 2.20 -39.69
C GLY A 268 -0.04 2.82 -38.31
N ALA A 269 -1.16 3.54 -38.18
CA ALA A 269 -1.51 4.24 -36.93
C ALA A 269 -2.28 3.39 -35.91
N ARG A 270 -2.52 2.10 -36.18
CA ARG A 270 -3.33 1.21 -35.33
C ARG A 270 -2.61 -0.09 -35.02
N ALA A 271 -2.76 -0.57 -33.80
CA ALA A 271 -2.27 -1.88 -33.42
C ALA A 271 -3.07 -2.96 -34.16
N ALA A 272 -2.37 -3.82 -34.90
CA ALA A 272 -2.95 -5.00 -35.57
C ALA A 272 -3.13 -6.17 -34.58
N GLY A 273 -2.41 -6.17 -33.49
CA GLY A 273 -2.46 -7.19 -32.44
C GLY A 273 -1.44 -6.94 -31.35
N PHE A 274 -1.35 -7.88 -30.42
CA PHE A 274 -0.32 -7.88 -29.38
C PHE A 274 0.17 -9.29 -29.03
N GLU A 275 1.30 -9.38 -28.39
CA GLU A 275 1.81 -10.60 -27.75
C GLU A 275 1.77 -10.41 -26.22
N VAL A 276 1.39 -11.44 -25.49
CA VAL A 276 1.66 -11.57 -24.06
C VAL A 276 2.99 -12.32 -23.91
N ARG A 277 3.96 -11.73 -23.25
CA ARG A 277 5.31 -12.27 -23.07
C ARG A 277 5.65 -12.43 -21.60
N GLY A 278 6.09 -13.60 -21.19
CA GLY A 278 6.74 -13.83 -19.90
C GLY A 278 8.15 -13.26 -19.94
N ILE A 279 8.50 -12.39 -18.96
CA ILE A 279 9.78 -11.69 -18.94
C ILE A 279 10.92 -12.61 -18.51
N ALA A 280 10.69 -13.44 -17.50
CA ALA A 280 11.73 -14.30 -16.93
C ALA A 280 12.28 -15.34 -17.94
N GLU A 281 11.43 -15.85 -18.84
CA GLU A 281 11.76 -16.88 -19.80
C GLU A 281 11.90 -16.35 -21.23
N ASP A 282 11.65 -15.04 -21.44
CA ASP A 282 11.52 -14.40 -22.77
C ASP A 282 10.61 -15.21 -23.73
N LYS A 283 9.50 -15.71 -23.18
CA LYS A 283 8.59 -16.63 -23.86
C LYS A 283 7.31 -15.93 -24.25
N VAL A 284 6.82 -16.20 -25.47
CA VAL A 284 5.48 -15.78 -25.87
C VAL A 284 4.45 -16.71 -25.26
N LEU A 285 3.61 -16.18 -24.37
CA LEU A 285 2.53 -16.89 -23.70
C LEU A 285 1.25 -16.91 -24.54
N GLY A 286 1.03 -15.86 -25.36
CA GLY A 286 -0.12 -15.78 -26.23
C GLY A 286 0.03 -14.73 -27.32
N ARG A 287 -0.79 -14.85 -28.38
CA ARG A 287 -0.85 -13.87 -29.48
C ARG A 287 -2.26 -13.44 -29.73
N ALA A 288 -2.48 -12.14 -29.76
CA ALA A 288 -3.75 -11.54 -30.07
C ALA A 288 -3.78 -10.89 -31.43
N ARG A 289 -4.94 -10.97 -32.09
CA ARG A 289 -5.22 -10.24 -33.34
C ARG A 289 -6.41 -9.33 -33.12
N ARG A 290 -6.36 -8.14 -33.68
CA ARG A 290 -7.48 -7.21 -33.69
C ARG A 290 -8.61 -7.80 -34.55
N THR A 291 -9.84 -7.79 -34.02
CA THR A 291 -11.04 -8.31 -34.71
C THR A 291 -12.01 -7.24 -35.10
N SER A 292 -12.03 -6.09 -34.41
CA SER A 292 -12.92 -4.97 -34.73
C SER A 292 -12.39 -3.64 -34.18
N PRO A 293 -12.87 -2.48 -34.71
CA PRO A 293 -12.63 -1.18 -34.10
C PRO A 293 -13.16 -1.15 -32.64
N PRO A 294 -12.72 -0.19 -31.79
CA PRO A 294 -13.23 -0.04 -30.44
C PRO A 294 -14.75 0.15 -30.46
N PRO A 295 -15.49 -0.34 -29.45
CA PRO A 295 -16.89 0.01 -29.30
C PRO A 295 -17.02 1.53 -29.23
N GLN A 296 -17.95 2.09 -29.99
CA GLN A 296 -18.30 3.51 -29.89
C GLN A 296 -18.93 3.72 -28.52
N LEU A 297 -18.35 4.64 -27.73
CA LEU A 297 -18.90 5.07 -26.43
C LEU A 297 -20.19 5.85 -26.61
#